data_f68a05a5bd9c9e2017c0f7f87c09d538
#
_entry.id   f68a05a5bd9c9e2017c0f7f87c09d538
#
_cell.length_a   1.000
_cell.length_b   1.000
_cell.length_c   1.000
_cell.angle_alpha   90.00
_cell.angle_beta   90.00
_cell.angle_gamma   90.00
#
_symmetry.space_group_name_H-M   'P 1'
#
loop_
_entity.id
_entity.type
_entity.pdbx_description
1 polymer ?
#
loop_
_entity_poly.entity_id
_entity_poly.type
_entity_poly.pdbx_seq_one_letter_code
_entity_poly.pdbx_strand_id
1 'polypeptide(L)'
;MRRTAVGLGAVAAAAAAGIGVATATLPGPWAERGPVVEARGEVVRLEPVGDVGVEGWVRVEDVTWGTRLEVTCRYPDGPTPDGDAGPYGSRADGVASYALVVRTADGSTVEVATWRAEAGEHVVPASTAVRVDRIVGIELRSGDGTVLLSAQV
;
A
#
# COMPACT_ATOMS: atom_id res chain seq x y z
N MET A 1 17.02 -87.79 -20.35
CA MET A 1 18.52 -87.74 -20.24
C MET A 1 18.99 -86.30 -20.04
N ARG A 2 19.77 -86.08 -18.99
CA ARG A 2 20.64 -84.93 -18.67
C ARG A 2 19.96 -83.59 -18.46
N ARG A 3 19.83 -83.05 -17.22
CA ARG A 3 20.83 -82.51 -16.28
C ARG A 3 21.58 -81.31 -16.89
N THR A 4 21.42 -80.14 -16.32
CA THR A 4 22.26 -79.41 -15.32
C THR A 4 21.69 -77.99 -15.22
N ALA A 5 21.31 -77.48 -14.13
CA ALA A 5 21.97 -77.03 -12.92
C ALA A 5 22.67 -75.66 -13.08
N VAL A 6 22.35 -74.78 -12.13
CA VAL A 6 23.14 -73.80 -11.37
C VAL A 6 23.25 -72.40 -11.93
N GLY A 7 22.88 -71.49 -11.07
CA GLY A 7 23.25 -70.08 -11.10
C GLY A 7 22.53 -69.27 -10.02
N LEU A 8 22.93 -69.49 -8.74
CA LEU A 8 22.62 -68.53 -7.66
C LEU A 8 23.37 -67.21 -7.89
N GLY A 9 22.65 -66.14 -7.76
CA GLY A 9 23.23 -64.82 -7.67
C GLY A 9 22.36 -63.96 -6.78
N ALA A 10 22.48 -64.09 -5.47
CA ALA A 10 21.85 -63.19 -4.50
C ALA A 10 22.72 -61.93 -4.39
N VAL A 11 22.17 -60.83 -4.82
CA VAL A 11 22.72 -59.48 -4.47
C VAL A 11 21.75 -58.84 -3.52
N ALA A 12 22.09 -58.81 -2.26
CA ALA A 12 21.43 -58.06 -1.23
C ALA A 12 21.80 -56.57 -1.39
N ALA A 13 20.90 -55.78 -1.91
CA ALA A 13 21.01 -54.32 -1.83
C ALA A 13 20.30 -53.87 -0.55
N ALA A 14 21.08 -53.47 0.42
CA ALA A 14 20.60 -52.81 1.62
C ALA A 14 20.09 -51.41 1.26
N ALA A 15 18.77 -51.29 1.22
CA ALA A 15 18.14 -49.97 1.15
C ALA A 15 18.16 -49.33 2.53
N ALA A 16 19.04 -48.36 2.74
CA ALA A 16 19.00 -47.50 3.88
C ALA A 16 17.75 -46.59 3.74
N ALA A 17 16.73 -46.88 4.51
CA ALA A 17 15.58 -46.02 4.65
C ALA A 17 15.98 -44.75 5.43
N GLY A 18 16.38 -43.71 4.70
CA GLY A 18 16.51 -42.38 5.25
C GLY A 18 15.10 -41.85 5.60
N ILE A 19 14.77 -41.83 6.88
CA ILE A 19 13.59 -41.12 7.37
C ILE A 19 13.88 -39.64 7.23
N GLY A 20 13.59 -39.08 6.07
CA GLY A 20 13.51 -37.64 5.86
C GLY A 20 12.28 -37.12 6.62
N VAL A 21 12.52 -36.51 7.77
CA VAL A 21 11.50 -35.70 8.44
C VAL A 21 11.26 -34.48 7.56
N ALA A 22 10.29 -34.60 6.67
CA ALA A 22 9.74 -33.43 5.98
C ALA A 22 9.03 -32.61 7.04
N THR A 23 9.72 -31.57 7.56
CA THR A 23 9.05 -30.49 8.29
C THR A 23 8.20 -29.75 7.27
N ALA A 24 6.96 -30.19 7.10
CA ALA A 24 5.95 -29.41 6.43
C ALA A 24 5.76 -28.15 7.29
N THR A 25 6.41 -27.05 6.91
CA THR A 25 6.04 -25.72 7.36
C THR A 25 4.63 -25.49 6.82
N LEU A 26 3.63 -25.70 7.67
CA LEU A 26 2.26 -25.29 7.38
C LEU A 26 2.30 -23.78 7.12
N PRO A 27 1.91 -23.31 5.95
CA PRO A 27 1.75 -21.88 5.74
C PRO A 27 0.71 -21.41 6.76
N GLY A 28 1.08 -20.43 7.57
CA GLY A 28 0.14 -19.81 8.51
C GLY A 28 -1.05 -19.24 7.75
N PRO A 29 -2.20 -19.03 8.40
CA PRO A 29 -3.44 -18.55 7.76
C PRO A 29 -3.32 -17.20 7.04
N TRP A 30 -2.16 -16.54 7.14
CA TRP A 30 -1.81 -15.28 6.46
C TRP A 30 -0.99 -15.47 5.16
N ALA A 31 -0.64 -16.69 4.79
CA ALA A 31 0.23 -16.96 3.63
C ALA A 31 -0.51 -16.99 2.29
N GLU A 32 -1.82 -16.96 2.31
CA GLU A 32 -2.62 -16.70 1.11
C GLU A 32 -2.63 -15.20 0.85
N ARG A 33 -1.53 -14.70 0.27
CA ARG A 33 -1.66 -13.51 -0.56
C ARG A 33 -2.61 -13.90 -1.66
N GLY A 34 -3.85 -13.42 -1.54
CA GLY A 34 -4.80 -13.43 -2.64
C GLY A 34 -4.12 -12.92 -3.92
N PRO A 35 -4.69 -13.19 -5.09
CA PRO A 35 -4.11 -12.77 -6.35
C PRO A 35 -3.70 -11.30 -6.22
N VAL A 36 -2.48 -10.98 -6.64
CA VAL A 36 -2.03 -9.59 -6.79
C VAL A 36 -3.03 -8.98 -7.75
N VAL A 37 -4.02 -8.31 -7.19
CA VAL A 37 -4.98 -7.55 -8.00
C VAL A 37 -4.13 -6.46 -8.62
N GLU A 38 -3.87 -6.57 -9.91
CA GLU A 38 -3.30 -5.47 -10.68
C GLU A 38 -4.10 -4.24 -10.29
N ALA A 39 -3.42 -3.25 -9.74
CA ALA A 39 -4.05 -2.05 -9.25
C ALA A 39 -4.73 -1.36 -10.44
N ARG A 40 -6.02 -1.63 -10.60
CA ARG A 40 -6.88 -0.99 -11.59
C ARG A 40 -7.28 0.36 -11.01
N GLY A 41 -7.23 1.39 -11.82
CA GLY A 41 -7.63 2.73 -11.43
C GLY A 41 -6.85 3.79 -12.16
N GLU A 42 -7.42 4.96 -12.26
CA GLU A 42 -6.77 6.13 -12.82
C GLU A 42 -5.79 6.71 -11.79
N VAL A 43 -4.61 7.09 -12.24
CA VAL A 43 -3.63 7.79 -11.38
C VAL A 43 -3.70 9.27 -11.69
N VAL A 44 -4.06 10.04 -10.67
CA VAL A 44 -4.17 11.50 -10.73
C VAL A 44 -3.01 12.11 -9.96
N ARG A 45 -2.28 13.03 -10.59
CA ARG A 45 -1.28 13.82 -9.90
C ARG A 45 -1.96 14.92 -9.10
N LEU A 46 -1.51 15.10 -7.87
CA LEU A 46 -1.92 16.24 -7.05
C LEU A 46 -0.96 17.41 -7.31
N GLU A 47 -1.52 18.56 -7.63
CA GLU A 47 -0.76 19.78 -7.88
C GLU A 47 -0.56 20.56 -6.57
N PRO A 48 0.62 21.16 -6.35
CA PRO A 48 0.90 21.92 -5.14
C PRO A 48 0.05 23.19 -5.06
N VAL A 49 -0.42 23.47 -3.86
CA VAL A 49 -1.12 24.74 -3.52
C VAL A 49 -0.15 25.60 -2.72
N GLY A 50 0.50 26.53 -3.41
CA GLY A 50 1.57 27.35 -2.84
C GLY A 50 2.95 26.69 -2.96
N ASP A 51 3.91 27.20 -2.18
CA ASP A 51 5.27 26.67 -2.14
C ASP A 51 5.38 25.59 -1.07
N VAL A 52 5.05 24.35 -1.49
CA VAL A 52 5.10 23.17 -0.62
C VAL A 52 6.07 22.14 -1.21
N GLY A 53 6.93 21.58 -0.39
CA GLY A 53 7.91 20.57 -0.81
C GLY A 53 7.35 19.17 -0.94
N VAL A 54 6.03 18.98 -0.77
CA VAL A 54 5.38 17.67 -0.88
C VAL A 54 4.97 17.41 -2.33
N GLU A 55 5.16 16.18 -2.79
CA GLU A 55 4.62 15.67 -4.05
C GLU A 55 3.62 14.54 -3.75
N GLY A 56 2.59 14.40 -4.58
CA GLY A 56 1.59 13.37 -4.37
C GLY A 56 0.87 12.90 -5.63
N TRP A 57 0.47 11.65 -5.60
CA TRP A 57 -0.37 11.01 -6.62
C TRP A 57 -1.45 10.19 -5.92
N VAL A 58 -2.63 10.15 -6.50
CA VAL A 58 -3.72 9.31 -5.99
C VAL A 58 -4.18 8.38 -7.10
N ARG A 59 -4.18 7.09 -6.81
CA ARG A 59 -4.89 6.12 -7.63
C ARG A 59 -6.34 6.08 -7.19
N VAL A 60 -7.25 6.21 -8.14
CA VAL A 60 -8.70 6.24 -7.91
C VAL A 60 -9.33 5.06 -8.64
N GLU A 61 -10.05 4.21 -7.93
CA GLU A 61 -10.69 3.01 -8.49
C GLU A 61 -12.18 3.00 -8.13
N ASP A 62 -13.05 2.87 -9.15
CA ASP A 62 -14.48 2.63 -8.93
C ASP A 62 -14.69 1.18 -8.48
N VAL A 63 -15.37 1.01 -7.37
CA VAL A 63 -15.71 -0.30 -6.81
C VAL A 63 -17.19 -0.36 -6.48
N THR A 64 -17.73 -1.59 -6.33
CA THR A 64 -19.17 -1.80 -6.15
C THR A 64 -19.78 -1.06 -4.96
N TRP A 65 -18.99 -0.79 -3.93
CA TRP A 65 -19.42 -0.15 -2.69
C TRP A 65 -19.02 1.35 -2.59
N GLY A 66 -18.36 1.91 -3.61
CA GLY A 66 -17.93 3.31 -3.60
C GLY A 66 -16.62 3.53 -4.38
N THR A 67 -15.67 4.21 -3.77
CA THR A 67 -14.36 4.51 -4.36
C THR A 67 -13.24 4.02 -3.46
N ARG A 68 -12.29 3.28 -4.03
CA ARG A 68 -11.02 2.96 -3.40
C ARG A 68 -9.99 3.99 -3.85
N LEU A 69 -9.18 4.42 -2.91
CA LEU A 69 -8.09 5.37 -3.16
C LEU A 69 -6.78 4.80 -2.60
N GLU A 70 -5.68 5.14 -3.24
CA GLU A 70 -4.34 4.89 -2.74
C GLU A 70 -3.51 6.13 -3.01
N VAL A 71 -3.14 6.84 -1.96
CA VAL A 71 -2.32 8.03 -2.09
C VAL A 71 -0.85 7.66 -1.88
N THR A 72 0.00 8.09 -2.81
CA THR A 72 1.46 8.05 -2.68
C THR A 72 1.94 9.48 -2.49
N CYS A 73 2.58 9.77 -1.37
CA CYS A 73 3.16 11.07 -1.08
C CYS A 73 4.66 10.94 -0.85
N ARG A 74 5.40 11.92 -1.35
CA ARG A 74 6.82 12.09 -1.05
C ARG A 74 7.02 13.38 -0.29
N TYR A 75 7.60 13.24 0.92
CA TYR A 75 7.92 14.35 1.81
C TYR A 75 9.41 14.67 1.74
N PRO A 76 9.81 15.96 1.73
CA PRO A 76 11.20 16.32 1.61
C PRO A 76 12.02 15.86 2.81
N ASP A 77 13.30 15.51 2.53
CA ASP A 77 14.28 15.22 3.55
C ASP A 77 14.79 16.51 4.20
N GLY A 78 14.95 16.49 5.51
CA GLY A 78 15.63 17.53 6.27
C GLY A 78 14.74 18.34 7.21
N PRO A 79 15.37 19.01 8.19
CA PRO A 79 14.65 19.96 9.00
C PRO A 79 14.18 21.12 8.10
N THR A 80 12.93 21.54 8.26
CA THR A 80 12.52 22.85 7.77
C THR A 80 13.52 23.87 8.33
N PRO A 81 14.10 24.76 7.49
CA PRO A 81 15.22 25.63 7.87
C PRO A 81 14.96 26.52 9.09
N ASP A 82 13.74 26.76 9.42
CA ASP A 82 13.32 27.58 10.55
C ASP A 82 12.46 26.75 11.48
N GLY A 83 12.90 26.60 12.75
CA GLY A 83 12.25 25.80 13.81
C GLY A 83 10.82 26.23 14.17
N ASP A 84 10.21 27.05 13.36
CA ASP A 84 8.78 27.34 13.38
C ASP A 84 8.02 26.25 12.56
N ALA A 85 6.87 25.89 13.04
CA ALA A 85 5.96 24.96 12.38
C ALA A 85 5.80 25.38 10.91
N GLY A 86 6.58 24.78 10.02
CA GLY A 86 6.44 24.99 8.59
C GLY A 86 5.00 24.68 8.16
N PRO A 87 4.63 24.87 6.88
CA PRO A 87 3.27 24.71 6.38
C PRO A 87 2.67 23.31 6.59
N TYR A 88 3.39 22.42 7.26
CA TYR A 88 3.05 21.01 7.46
C TYR A 88 2.41 20.68 8.82
N GLY A 89 1.94 21.69 9.57
CA GLY A 89 1.22 21.49 10.82
C GLY A 89 2.07 21.28 12.07
N SER A 90 1.41 21.29 13.21
CA SER A 90 2.02 21.30 14.55
C SER A 90 2.89 20.07 14.80
N ARG A 91 4.18 20.27 15.00
CA ARG A 91 5.13 19.26 15.43
C ARG A 91 5.32 19.33 16.94
N ALA A 92 4.59 18.49 17.68
CA ALA A 92 4.94 18.27 19.08
C ALA A 92 6.11 17.25 19.23
N ASP A 93 6.36 16.44 18.18
CA ASP A 93 7.29 15.29 18.20
C ASP A 93 8.08 15.10 16.88
N GLY A 94 8.12 16.11 16.00
CA GLY A 94 8.82 16.04 14.71
C GLY A 94 8.07 15.28 13.60
N VAL A 95 6.90 14.72 13.88
CA VAL A 95 6.07 13.98 12.92
C VAL A 95 4.85 14.82 12.57
N ALA A 96 4.70 15.17 11.28
CA ALA A 96 3.55 15.90 10.80
C ALA A 96 2.35 14.97 10.55
N SER A 97 1.14 15.48 10.78
CA SER A 97 -0.10 14.77 10.44
C SER A 97 -0.72 15.33 9.16
N TYR A 98 -1.36 14.45 8.40
CA TYR A 98 -1.96 14.74 7.11
C TYR A 98 -3.34 14.11 7.00
N ALA A 99 -4.16 14.65 6.11
CA ALA A 99 -5.47 14.13 5.78
C ALA A 99 -5.67 14.10 4.26
N LEU A 100 -6.27 13.02 3.76
CA LEU A 100 -6.81 12.95 2.40
C LEU A 100 -8.30 13.29 2.45
N VAL A 101 -8.70 14.25 1.66
CA VAL A 101 -10.08 14.74 1.60
C VAL A 101 -10.58 14.66 0.16
N VAL A 102 -11.77 14.14 -0.05
CA VAL A 102 -12.47 14.20 -1.34
C VAL A 102 -13.53 15.30 -1.29
N ARG A 103 -13.66 16.05 -2.39
CA ARG A 103 -14.73 17.01 -2.60
C ARG A 103 -15.77 16.42 -3.54
N THR A 104 -17.01 16.57 -3.20
CA THR A 104 -18.15 16.04 -3.95
C THR A 104 -18.84 17.12 -4.78
N ALA A 105 -19.58 16.70 -5.81
CA ALA A 105 -20.27 17.60 -6.72
C ALA A 105 -21.33 18.51 -6.05
N ASP A 106 -21.81 18.13 -4.87
CA ASP A 106 -22.73 18.95 -4.06
C ASP A 106 -22.01 19.99 -3.16
N GLY A 107 -20.67 20.06 -3.26
CA GLY A 107 -19.82 20.97 -2.48
C GLY A 107 -19.41 20.45 -1.11
N SER A 108 -19.82 19.25 -0.73
CA SER A 108 -19.39 18.62 0.52
C SER A 108 -17.93 18.17 0.45
N THR A 109 -17.32 17.99 1.61
CA THR A 109 -16.01 17.39 1.77
C THR A 109 -16.07 16.18 2.69
N VAL A 110 -15.35 15.12 2.34
CA VAL A 110 -15.26 13.90 3.14
C VAL A 110 -13.80 13.58 3.38
N GLU A 111 -13.37 13.54 4.64
CA GLU A 111 -12.06 13.02 5.01
C GLU A 111 -12.08 11.50 4.88
N VAL A 112 -11.16 10.96 4.10
CA VAL A 112 -11.13 9.53 3.75
C VAL A 112 -9.94 8.78 4.33
N ALA A 113 -8.90 9.49 4.76
CA ALA A 113 -7.78 8.94 5.52
C ALA A 113 -7.06 10.05 6.30
N THR A 114 -6.46 9.67 7.42
CA THR A 114 -5.49 10.49 8.16
C THR A 114 -4.27 9.66 8.51
N TRP A 115 -3.10 10.27 8.50
CA TRP A 115 -1.85 9.59 8.86
C TRP A 115 -0.81 10.57 9.39
N ARG A 116 0.25 10.01 9.93
CA ARG A 116 1.45 10.73 10.31
C ARG A 116 2.59 10.28 9.41
N ALA A 117 3.41 11.22 8.96
CA ALA A 117 4.54 10.93 8.11
C ALA A 117 5.78 11.70 8.53
N GLU A 118 6.90 11.02 8.38
CA GLU A 118 8.24 11.58 8.39
C GLU A 118 8.69 11.84 6.95
N ALA A 119 9.93 12.29 6.74
CA ALA A 119 10.52 12.41 5.41
C ALA A 119 10.52 11.07 4.66
N GLY A 120 10.45 11.12 3.33
CA GLY A 120 10.43 9.95 2.48
C GLY A 120 9.11 9.71 1.76
N GLU A 121 8.98 8.52 1.17
CA GLU A 121 7.78 8.13 0.42
C GLU A 121 6.86 7.27 1.28
N HIS A 122 5.58 7.60 1.28
CA HIS A 122 4.54 6.88 2.00
C HIS A 122 3.38 6.54 1.06
N VAL A 123 2.88 5.31 1.18
CA VAL A 123 1.69 4.83 0.47
C VAL A 123 0.59 4.58 1.48
N VAL A 124 -0.52 5.30 1.33
CA VAL A 124 -1.65 5.24 2.27
C VAL A 124 -2.91 4.81 1.54
N PRO A 125 -3.48 3.65 1.89
CA PRO A 125 -4.77 3.23 1.37
C PRO A 125 -5.90 4.01 2.01
N ALA A 126 -6.91 4.32 1.22
CA ALA A 126 -8.12 4.98 1.66
C ALA A 126 -9.35 4.43 0.94
N SER A 127 -10.53 4.73 1.46
CA SER A 127 -11.78 4.34 0.82
C SER A 127 -12.94 5.21 1.28
N THR A 128 -13.97 5.31 0.41
CA THR A 128 -15.19 6.05 0.73
C THR A 128 -16.40 5.41 0.04
N ALA A 129 -17.57 5.54 0.65
CA ALA A 129 -18.83 5.18 0.01
C ALA A 129 -19.27 6.15 -1.10
N VAL A 130 -18.59 7.30 -1.22
CA VAL A 130 -18.83 8.24 -2.31
C VAL A 130 -18.43 7.58 -3.63
N ARG A 131 -19.35 7.61 -4.60
CA ARG A 131 -19.10 7.08 -5.95
C ARG A 131 -18.12 7.97 -6.69
N VAL A 132 -17.27 7.38 -7.55
CA VAL A 132 -16.23 8.11 -8.29
C VAL A 132 -16.80 9.24 -9.14
N ASP A 133 -17.96 9.04 -9.76
CA ASP A 133 -18.67 10.03 -10.57
C ASP A 133 -19.23 11.23 -9.76
N ARG A 134 -19.18 11.14 -8.44
CA ARG A 134 -19.57 12.22 -7.53
C ARG A 134 -18.38 12.99 -6.96
N ILE A 135 -17.17 12.47 -7.13
CA ILE A 135 -15.94 13.11 -6.68
C ILE A 135 -15.51 14.11 -7.76
N VAL A 136 -15.36 15.37 -7.39
CA VAL A 136 -14.92 16.44 -8.29
C VAL A 136 -13.54 16.99 -7.95
N GLY A 137 -12.97 16.56 -6.83
CA GLY A 137 -11.64 16.96 -6.44
C GLY A 137 -11.11 16.15 -5.27
N ILE A 138 -9.79 16.11 -5.18
CA ILE A 138 -9.04 15.43 -4.12
C ILE A 138 -8.03 16.41 -3.55
N GLU A 139 -7.90 16.47 -2.23
CA GLU A 139 -7.01 17.38 -1.53
C GLU A 139 -6.18 16.62 -0.50
N LEU A 140 -4.88 16.89 -0.46
CA LEU A 140 -4.02 16.57 0.67
C LEU A 140 -3.97 17.80 1.58
N ARG A 141 -4.30 17.61 2.84
CA ARG A 141 -4.26 18.66 3.86
C ARG A 141 -3.27 18.34 4.96
N SER A 142 -2.68 19.37 5.54
CA SER A 142 -1.95 19.27 6.81
C SER A 142 -2.91 19.09 7.98
N GLY A 143 -2.38 18.70 9.15
CA GLY A 143 -3.17 18.45 10.34
C GLY A 143 -3.93 19.66 10.90
N ASP A 144 -3.57 20.87 10.50
CA ASP A 144 -4.29 22.13 10.79
C ASP A 144 -5.39 22.44 9.75
N GLY A 145 -5.54 21.60 8.72
CA GLY A 145 -6.54 21.75 7.65
C GLY A 145 -6.08 22.55 6.44
N THR A 146 -4.84 23.05 6.40
CA THR A 146 -4.29 23.76 5.24
C THR A 146 -4.17 22.83 4.05
N VAL A 147 -4.68 23.23 2.87
CA VAL A 147 -4.55 22.46 1.63
C VAL A 147 -3.12 22.60 1.12
N LEU A 148 -2.44 21.47 0.98
CA LEU A 148 -1.07 21.38 0.48
C LEU A 148 -1.02 21.02 -1.01
N LEU A 149 -1.79 20.00 -1.38
CA LEU A 149 -1.92 19.52 -2.76
C LEU A 149 -3.39 19.40 -3.13
N SER A 150 -3.71 19.57 -4.41
CA SER A 150 -5.08 19.36 -4.92
C SER A 150 -5.10 18.84 -6.35
N ALA A 151 -6.16 18.14 -6.70
CA ALA A 151 -6.50 17.77 -8.08
C ALA A 151 -8.00 17.92 -8.34
N GLN A 152 -8.35 18.19 -9.60
CA GLN A 152 -9.71 17.98 -10.11
C GLN A 152 -9.78 16.57 -10.70
N VAL A 153 -10.91 15.91 -10.53
CA VAL A 153 -11.18 14.53 -10.97
C VAL A 153 -12.39 14.53 -11.89
#